data_30fef7c497c707e40b18a747e732b3cb
#
_entry.id   30fef7c497c707e40b18a747e732b3cb
#
_cell.length_a   1.000
_cell.length_b   1.000
_cell.length_c   1.000
_cell.angle_alpha   90.00
_cell.angle_beta   90.00
_cell.angle_gamma   90.00
#
_symmetry.space_group_name_H-M   'P 1'
#
loop_
_entity.id
_entity.type
_entity.pdbx_description
1 polymer ?
#
loop_
_entity_poly.entity_id
_entity_poly.type
_entity_poly.pdbx_seq_one_letter_code
_entity_poly.pdbx_strand_id
1 'polypeptide(L)'
;MSTTDPVVPQSAPLAPERVASLNSLLKGLPADHLLWIEGYISGLRARSGAAALAAAAPVAAPELTVLYGTESGNSESLADLTVKAAKGKGFKAKAVNMADITVAKLKDIQNLLVIVSTWGEGDPPETASDFYEAFMGDKAPKLPNTRFSVLGLGDTSYEEFCKMGKDFDARLETLGAKRIYDRVDCDVDYDDDFAKWHKGALAVLEAEAKPALSTTVATPVAAAATVKYSRKNPYPSELTERVMLNGEGSAKETIHLEFNLEGSGLEYQTGDALAVVPHNAEDVVNSIIETSKLDPEAPVSIKDKEVSLREALTRQLDITAISLPVLKRYNEIVKDAKLTAMLDPAKKADLQAYLHGREIIDVLNDFPAKEITANALVGIMRKLPPRLYSIASSPKAHPGEVHLTVGVVRYDAHGRQRKGVCSTYLSDRISEGDKADVFVTANKHFKIPADNDAPMIMVGPGTGIAPFRAFVEERKAIGAKGKNWLFFGDQHYLTDFLYQTEWQEYLADGVLT
;
A
#
# COMPACT_ATOMS: atom_id res chain seq x y z
N MET A 1 -8.38 -47.94 -5.40
CA MET A 1 -7.20 -47.18 -5.00
C MET A 1 -6.17 -48.15 -4.50
N SER A 2 -5.07 -48.33 -5.24
CA SER A 2 -4.02 -49.30 -4.91
C SER A 2 -3.19 -48.72 -3.75
N THR A 3 -3.34 -49.32 -2.57
CA THR A 3 -2.49 -49.00 -1.41
C THR A 3 -1.18 -49.76 -1.62
N THR A 4 -0.14 -49.05 -2.02
CA THR A 4 1.23 -49.59 -2.01
C THR A 4 1.63 -49.77 -0.54
N ASP A 5 1.89 -51.05 -0.16
CA ASP A 5 2.44 -51.38 1.15
C ASP A 5 3.74 -50.56 1.41
N PRO A 6 3.95 -50.04 2.62
CA PRO A 6 5.19 -49.33 2.94
C PRO A 6 6.38 -50.32 2.85
N VAL A 7 7.40 -49.95 2.08
CA VAL A 7 8.61 -50.76 1.89
C VAL A 7 9.83 -49.98 2.36
N VAL A 8 10.56 -50.51 3.33
CA VAL A 8 11.85 -49.97 3.73
C VAL A 8 12.86 -50.27 2.61
N PRO A 9 13.51 -49.24 2.02
CA PRO A 9 14.41 -49.43 0.89
C PRO A 9 15.67 -50.24 1.30
N GLN A 10 16.23 -50.98 0.37
CA GLN A 10 17.46 -51.79 0.60
C GLN A 10 18.68 -50.91 0.92
N SER A 11 18.63 -49.60 0.62
CA SER A 11 19.64 -48.60 0.98
C SER A 11 19.55 -48.14 2.44
N ALA A 12 18.58 -48.64 3.22
CA ALA A 12 18.49 -48.31 4.64
C ALA A 12 19.77 -48.76 5.38
N PRO A 13 20.27 -48.00 6.38
CA PRO A 13 21.49 -48.30 7.13
C PRO A 13 21.25 -49.47 8.15
N LEU A 14 20.69 -50.58 7.67
CA LEU A 14 20.34 -51.76 8.43
C LEU A 14 20.82 -53.02 7.70
N ALA A 15 21.17 -54.06 8.46
CA ALA A 15 21.50 -55.37 7.87
C ALA A 15 20.32 -55.90 7.08
N PRO A 16 20.53 -56.58 5.92
CA PRO A 16 19.46 -57.04 5.02
C PRO A 16 18.37 -57.89 5.71
N GLU A 17 18.74 -58.68 6.68
CA GLU A 17 17.82 -59.51 7.49
C GLU A 17 16.87 -58.65 8.34
N ARG A 18 17.34 -57.51 8.85
CA ARG A 18 16.52 -56.55 9.62
C ARG A 18 15.58 -55.77 8.72
N VAL A 19 16.03 -55.43 7.50
CA VAL A 19 15.16 -54.79 6.49
C VAL A 19 14.02 -55.72 6.10
N ALA A 20 14.32 -57.01 5.89
CA ALA A 20 13.30 -58.03 5.56
C ALA A 20 12.28 -58.21 6.70
N SER A 21 12.76 -58.27 7.96
CA SER A 21 11.90 -58.38 9.14
C SER A 21 11.00 -57.14 9.33
N LEU A 22 11.53 -55.92 9.13
CA LEU A 22 10.75 -54.66 9.19
C LEU A 22 9.69 -54.64 8.09
N ASN A 23 10.04 -54.97 6.87
CA ASN A 23 9.08 -55.00 5.78
C ASN A 23 7.95 -56.03 6.03
N SER A 24 8.27 -57.16 6.66
CA SER A 24 7.26 -58.16 7.05
C SER A 24 6.33 -57.64 8.15
N LEU A 25 6.84 -56.87 9.10
CA LEU A 25 6.05 -56.30 10.21
C LEU A 25 5.16 -55.12 9.75
N LEU A 26 5.63 -54.33 8.78
CA LEU A 26 4.89 -53.16 8.29
C LEU A 26 3.84 -53.52 7.24
N LYS A 27 3.95 -54.72 6.64
CA LYS A 27 3.05 -55.15 5.57
C LYS A 27 1.63 -55.35 6.10
N GLY A 28 0.67 -54.65 5.46
CA GLY A 28 -0.75 -54.78 5.78
C GLY A 28 -1.19 -54.00 7.03
N LEU A 29 -0.34 -53.16 7.63
CA LEU A 29 -0.75 -52.33 8.74
C LEU A 29 -1.61 -51.12 8.27
N PRO A 30 -2.72 -50.80 8.99
CA PRO A 30 -3.49 -49.59 8.77
C PRO A 30 -2.66 -48.32 9.01
N ALA A 31 -3.04 -47.19 8.38
CA ALA A 31 -2.30 -45.90 8.45
C ALA A 31 -2.13 -45.37 9.88
N ASP A 32 -3.12 -45.56 10.73
CA ASP A 32 -3.12 -45.17 12.14
C ASP A 32 -2.13 -45.97 12.98
N HIS A 33 -1.94 -47.26 12.67
CA HIS A 33 -0.91 -48.11 13.32
C HIS A 33 0.49 -47.67 12.89
N LEU A 34 0.68 -47.27 11.63
CA LEU A 34 1.97 -46.75 11.14
C LEU A 34 2.31 -45.41 11.82
N LEU A 35 1.32 -44.54 11.98
CA LEU A 35 1.48 -43.27 12.70
C LEU A 35 1.86 -43.48 14.17
N TRP A 36 1.25 -44.47 14.84
CA TRP A 36 1.58 -44.82 16.22
C TRP A 36 3.03 -45.36 16.34
N ILE A 37 3.45 -46.23 15.41
CA ILE A 37 4.83 -46.78 15.36
C ILE A 37 5.83 -45.64 15.14
N GLU A 38 5.56 -44.70 14.24
CA GLU A 38 6.40 -43.53 14.01
C GLU A 38 6.55 -42.68 15.29
N GLY A 39 5.46 -42.40 15.99
CA GLY A 39 5.46 -41.69 17.27
C GLY A 39 6.25 -42.43 18.35
N TYR A 40 6.10 -43.74 18.43
CA TYR A 40 6.81 -44.59 19.40
C TYR A 40 8.33 -44.64 19.14
N ILE A 41 8.73 -44.84 17.87
CA ILE A 41 10.14 -44.82 17.45
C ILE A 41 10.77 -43.44 17.69
N SER A 42 10.05 -42.38 17.41
CA SER A 42 10.47 -40.99 17.71
C SER A 42 10.68 -40.76 19.21
N GLY A 43 9.79 -41.31 20.05
CA GLY A 43 9.93 -41.29 21.51
C GLY A 43 11.10 -42.11 22.03
N LEU A 44 11.37 -43.28 21.43
CA LEU A 44 12.56 -44.13 21.75
C LEU A 44 13.86 -43.44 21.34
N ARG A 45 13.86 -42.77 20.17
CA ARG A 45 15.01 -41.99 19.70
C ARG A 45 15.30 -40.81 20.64
N ALA A 46 14.26 -40.11 21.14
CA ALA A 46 14.42 -39.07 22.15
C ALA A 46 14.99 -39.59 23.48
N ARG A 47 14.71 -40.84 23.88
CA ARG A 47 15.24 -41.50 25.08
C ARG A 47 16.66 -42.07 24.90
N SER A 48 16.97 -42.62 23.76
CA SER A 48 18.29 -43.24 23.49
C SER A 48 19.36 -42.26 23.03
N GLY A 49 18.98 -41.04 22.60
CA GLY A 49 19.90 -40.00 22.17
C GLY A 49 20.49 -39.14 23.32
N ALA A 50 20.15 -39.39 24.58
CA ALA A 50 20.54 -38.56 25.69
C ALA A 50 21.98 -38.72 26.20
N ALA A 51 22.81 -39.59 25.59
CA ALA A 51 24.12 -39.91 26.15
C ALA A 51 25.35 -39.70 25.26
N ALA A 52 25.26 -39.20 24.05
CA ALA A 52 26.45 -39.01 23.20
C ALA A 52 26.34 -38.01 22.05
N LEU A 53 25.80 -36.83 22.29
CA LEU A 53 26.10 -35.63 21.50
C LEU A 53 26.01 -34.46 22.48
N ALA A 54 27.15 -33.81 22.77
CA ALA A 54 27.15 -32.53 23.45
C ALA A 54 26.08 -31.67 22.79
N ALA A 55 25.06 -31.33 23.55
CA ALA A 55 23.97 -30.50 23.08
C ALA A 55 24.59 -29.19 22.57
N ALA A 56 24.65 -29.03 21.26
CA ALA A 56 24.71 -27.68 20.70
C ALA A 56 23.51 -26.95 21.31
N ALA A 57 23.79 -25.91 22.08
CA ALA A 57 22.73 -25.05 22.61
C ALA A 57 21.74 -24.75 21.52
N PRO A 58 20.42 -24.75 21.77
CA PRO A 58 19.44 -24.46 20.75
C PRO A 58 19.84 -23.14 20.07
N VAL A 59 20.21 -23.24 18.79
CA VAL A 59 20.62 -22.05 18.02
C VAL A 59 19.39 -21.16 17.99
N ALA A 60 19.49 -20.01 18.67
CA ALA A 60 18.39 -19.07 18.76
C ALA A 60 17.97 -18.66 17.34
N ALA A 61 16.67 -18.62 17.10
CA ALA A 61 16.14 -18.18 15.82
C ALA A 61 16.74 -16.80 15.46
N PRO A 62 17.24 -16.60 14.24
CA PRO A 62 17.87 -15.34 13.85
C PRO A 62 16.87 -14.19 13.98
N GLU A 63 17.28 -13.11 14.62
CA GLU A 63 16.45 -11.92 14.80
C GLU A 63 16.44 -11.09 13.52
N LEU A 64 15.29 -10.51 13.19
CA LEU A 64 15.09 -9.58 12.09
C LEU A 64 14.24 -8.40 12.56
N THR A 65 14.74 -7.20 12.36
CA THR A 65 13.95 -5.97 12.58
C THR A 65 13.59 -5.37 11.23
N VAL A 66 12.29 -5.12 11.01
CA VAL A 66 11.77 -4.34 9.88
C VAL A 66 11.43 -2.96 10.44
N LEU A 67 12.28 -1.98 10.14
CA LEU A 67 12.12 -0.59 10.57
C LEU A 67 11.30 0.15 9.52
N TYR A 68 10.24 0.86 9.93
CA TYR A 68 9.40 1.58 8.97
C TYR A 68 9.13 3.03 9.40
N GLY A 69 9.02 3.91 8.36
CA GLY A 69 8.53 5.27 8.48
C GLY A 69 7.41 5.49 7.46
N THR A 70 6.26 5.98 7.91
CA THR A 70 5.04 6.05 7.09
C THR A 70 4.23 7.30 7.38
N GLU A 71 3.61 7.85 6.35
CA GLU A 71 2.61 8.91 6.46
C GLU A 71 1.20 8.31 6.39
N SER A 72 0.96 7.48 5.38
CA SER A 72 -0.35 6.92 5.03
C SER A 72 -0.57 5.48 5.47
N GLY A 73 0.36 4.88 6.25
CA GLY A 73 0.30 3.49 6.69
C GLY A 73 0.80 2.45 5.67
N ASN A 74 1.17 2.86 4.45
CA ASN A 74 1.64 1.93 3.41
C ASN A 74 2.92 1.19 3.84
N SER A 75 3.95 1.93 4.32
CA SER A 75 5.21 1.32 4.77
C SER A 75 5.00 0.36 5.94
N GLU A 76 4.09 0.67 6.86
CA GLU A 76 3.71 -0.21 7.97
C GLU A 76 3.09 -1.52 7.46
N SER A 77 2.13 -1.42 6.55
CA SER A 77 1.45 -2.60 5.97
C SER A 77 2.46 -3.53 5.28
N LEU A 78 3.43 -2.97 4.55
CA LEU A 78 4.50 -3.74 3.91
C LEU A 78 5.48 -4.32 4.93
N ALA A 79 5.77 -3.61 6.03
CA ALA A 79 6.59 -4.12 7.12
C ALA A 79 5.93 -5.33 7.81
N ASP A 80 4.63 -5.29 8.06
CA ASP A 80 3.89 -6.40 8.64
C ASP A 80 3.86 -7.63 7.73
N LEU A 81 3.65 -7.43 6.41
CA LEU A 81 3.75 -8.51 5.42
C LEU A 81 5.13 -9.15 5.42
N THR A 82 6.18 -8.32 5.52
CA THR A 82 7.57 -8.77 5.58
C THR A 82 7.84 -9.58 6.86
N VAL A 83 7.37 -9.10 8.00
CA VAL A 83 7.47 -9.81 9.29
C VAL A 83 6.74 -11.15 9.25
N LYS A 84 5.53 -11.17 8.71
CA LYS A 84 4.74 -12.42 8.58
C LYS A 84 5.46 -13.46 7.74
N ALA A 85 6.02 -13.06 6.60
CA ALA A 85 6.78 -13.97 5.74
C ALA A 85 8.09 -14.43 6.39
N ALA A 86 8.83 -13.53 7.06
CA ALA A 86 10.05 -13.86 7.78
C ALA A 86 9.81 -14.85 8.93
N LYS A 87 8.71 -14.68 9.69
CA LYS A 87 8.30 -15.65 10.71
C LYS A 87 8.00 -17.02 10.12
N GLY A 88 7.34 -17.08 8.95
CA GLY A 88 7.13 -18.32 8.20
C GLY A 88 8.42 -19.01 7.76
N LYS A 89 9.54 -18.29 7.67
CA LYS A 89 10.90 -18.77 7.39
C LYS A 89 11.75 -19.04 8.64
N GLY A 90 11.17 -18.97 9.83
CA GLY A 90 11.85 -19.28 11.11
C GLY A 90 12.61 -18.11 11.73
N PHE A 91 12.45 -16.88 11.25
CA PHE A 91 13.03 -15.70 11.89
C PHE A 91 12.19 -15.25 13.09
N LYS A 92 12.87 -14.75 14.13
CA LYS A 92 12.25 -13.93 15.18
C LYS A 92 12.13 -12.50 14.66
N ALA A 93 11.11 -12.24 13.85
CA ALA A 93 10.91 -10.95 13.17
C ALA A 93 9.94 -10.04 13.91
N LYS A 94 10.22 -8.73 13.88
CA LYS A 94 9.36 -7.67 14.39
C LYS A 94 9.36 -6.46 13.46
N ALA A 95 8.20 -5.79 13.31
CA ALA A 95 8.11 -4.45 12.75
C ALA A 95 8.29 -3.42 13.87
N VAL A 96 8.99 -2.33 13.57
CA VAL A 96 9.26 -1.25 14.52
C VAL A 96 9.05 0.08 13.80
N ASN A 97 8.20 0.93 14.37
CA ASN A 97 8.02 2.29 13.86
C ASN A 97 9.27 3.14 14.20
N MET A 98 9.69 3.99 13.30
CA MET A 98 10.81 4.92 13.53
C MET A 98 10.53 5.88 14.70
N ALA A 99 9.25 6.20 14.96
CA ALA A 99 8.84 6.99 16.12
C ALA A 99 9.10 6.29 17.47
N ASP A 100 9.13 4.96 17.49
CA ASP A 100 9.22 4.16 18.74
C ASP A 100 10.64 3.70 19.09
N ILE A 101 11.63 4.08 18.29
CA ILE A 101 13.02 3.63 18.47
C ILE A 101 13.99 4.80 18.37
N THR A 102 15.02 4.78 19.20
CA THR A 102 16.13 5.74 19.06
C THR A 102 17.22 5.21 18.15
N VAL A 103 17.92 6.11 17.44
CA VAL A 103 19.03 5.77 16.53
C VAL A 103 20.12 4.98 17.23
N ALA A 104 20.37 5.24 18.53
CA ALA A 104 21.36 4.52 19.33
C ALA A 104 21.08 3.00 19.44
N LYS A 105 19.83 2.56 19.29
CA LYS A 105 19.44 1.15 19.32
C LYS A 105 19.79 0.39 18.05
N LEU A 106 20.11 1.08 16.94
CA LEU A 106 20.48 0.41 15.69
C LEU A 106 21.74 -0.47 15.84
N LYS A 107 22.67 -0.11 16.72
CA LYS A 107 23.89 -0.91 16.99
C LYS A 107 23.61 -2.33 17.48
N ASP A 108 22.43 -2.55 18.07
CA ASP A 108 22.00 -3.83 18.64
C ASP A 108 21.28 -4.71 17.60
N ILE A 109 21.05 -4.20 16.37
CA ILE A 109 20.32 -4.87 15.31
C ILE A 109 21.28 -5.46 14.30
N GLN A 110 21.28 -6.79 14.16
CA GLN A 110 22.12 -7.50 13.19
C GLN A 110 21.49 -7.57 11.80
N ASN A 111 20.17 -7.86 11.70
CA ASN A 111 19.45 -7.90 10.43
C ASN A 111 18.39 -6.81 10.43
N LEU A 112 18.54 -5.86 9.51
CA LEU A 112 17.73 -4.67 9.41
C LEU A 112 17.14 -4.57 7.99
N LEU A 113 15.83 -4.61 7.86
CA LEU A 113 15.15 -4.19 6.64
C LEU A 113 14.47 -2.85 6.91
N VAL A 114 14.65 -1.89 6.02
CA VAL A 114 14.06 -0.55 6.15
C VAL A 114 13.00 -0.37 5.07
N ILE A 115 11.80 0.07 5.45
CA ILE A 115 10.72 0.43 4.54
C ILE A 115 10.27 1.85 4.88
N VAL A 116 10.53 2.81 3.99
CA VAL A 116 10.29 4.21 4.29
C VAL A 116 9.66 4.93 3.10
N SER A 117 8.61 5.73 3.36
CA SER A 117 8.01 6.61 2.37
C SER A 117 8.68 7.98 2.35
N THR A 118 8.62 8.61 1.19
CA THR A 118 9.00 10.03 1.03
C THR A 118 7.72 10.84 0.96
N TRP A 119 7.66 11.94 1.70
CA TRP A 119 6.55 12.88 1.73
C TRP A 119 6.89 14.17 1.01
N GLY A 120 5.90 14.80 0.38
CA GLY A 120 6.08 16.10 -0.28
C GLY A 120 7.29 16.14 -1.23
N GLU A 121 8.04 17.21 -1.17
CA GLU A 121 9.22 17.49 -2.00
C GLU A 121 10.51 16.83 -1.45
N GLY A 122 10.40 15.67 -0.81
CA GLY A 122 11.57 14.94 -0.32
C GLY A 122 11.69 14.87 1.20
N ASP A 123 10.63 15.19 1.92
CA ASP A 123 10.61 15.22 3.39
C ASP A 123 10.38 13.82 3.97
N PRO A 124 10.86 13.56 5.20
CA PRO A 124 10.49 12.35 5.93
C PRO A 124 9.00 12.38 6.30
N PRO A 125 8.33 11.22 6.35
CA PRO A 125 7.00 11.14 6.91
C PRO A 125 7.02 11.51 8.39
N GLU A 126 5.90 12.02 8.94
CA GLU A 126 5.81 12.49 10.32
C GLU A 126 6.39 11.48 11.32
N THR A 127 6.06 10.20 11.16
CA THR A 127 6.53 9.13 12.03
C THR A 127 8.03 8.84 11.95
N ALA A 128 8.75 9.42 11.00
CA ALA A 128 10.18 9.25 10.82
C ALA A 128 11.01 10.52 11.02
N SER A 129 10.38 11.69 11.20
CA SER A 129 11.07 12.98 11.20
C SER A 129 12.18 13.08 12.26
N ASP A 130 11.85 12.85 13.52
CA ASP A 130 12.82 12.94 14.62
C ASP A 130 13.92 11.88 14.50
N PHE A 131 13.55 10.66 14.08
CA PHE A 131 14.50 9.59 13.84
C PHE A 131 15.45 9.93 12.68
N TYR A 132 14.92 10.46 11.57
CA TYR A 132 15.69 10.84 10.40
C TYR A 132 16.71 11.94 10.73
N GLU A 133 16.30 13.00 11.43
CA GLU A 133 17.20 14.06 11.87
C GLU A 133 18.35 13.52 12.73
N ALA A 134 18.03 12.70 13.74
CA ALA A 134 19.03 12.09 14.60
C ALA A 134 19.93 11.10 13.83
N PHE A 135 19.38 10.37 12.85
CA PHE A 135 20.11 9.39 12.05
C PHE A 135 21.08 10.02 11.06
N MET A 136 20.71 11.15 10.47
CA MET A 136 21.57 11.94 9.57
C MET A 136 22.61 12.76 10.34
N GLY A 137 22.41 12.99 11.64
CA GLY A 137 23.30 13.75 12.49
C GLY A 137 24.63 13.04 12.84
N ASP A 138 25.59 13.79 13.34
CA ASP A 138 26.96 13.31 13.65
C ASP A 138 27.03 12.28 14.78
N LYS A 139 25.99 12.21 15.62
CA LYS A 139 25.91 11.30 16.78
C LYS A 139 25.39 9.90 16.42
N ALA A 140 25.07 9.63 15.16
CA ALA A 140 24.62 8.31 14.72
C ALA A 140 25.71 7.25 14.96
N PRO A 141 25.37 6.07 15.55
CA PRO A 141 26.34 5.06 15.90
C PRO A 141 26.92 4.39 14.64
N LYS A 142 28.18 3.91 14.73
CA LYS A 142 28.71 3.00 13.72
C LYS A 142 28.01 1.64 13.81
N LEU A 143 27.79 1.01 12.64
CA LEU A 143 26.97 -0.18 12.47
C LEU A 143 27.72 -1.35 11.78
N PRO A 144 28.96 -1.68 12.18
CA PRO A 144 29.80 -2.66 11.46
C PRO A 144 29.22 -4.08 11.46
N ASN A 145 28.32 -4.39 12.39
CA ASN A 145 27.69 -5.71 12.54
C ASN A 145 26.27 -5.78 11.98
N THR A 146 25.74 -4.68 11.43
CA THR A 146 24.39 -4.61 10.87
C THR A 146 24.41 -4.96 9.39
N ARG A 147 23.50 -5.83 8.99
CA ARG A 147 23.21 -6.18 7.60
C ARG A 147 21.88 -5.57 7.21
N PHE A 148 21.80 -4.95 6.05
CA PHE A 148 20.59 -4.18 5.70
C PHE A 148 20.18 -4.29 4.23
N SER A 149 18.92 -3.97 3.99
CA SER A 149 18.39 -3.55 2.69
C SER A 149 17.27 -2.54 2.89
N VAL A 150 17.03 -1.70 1.89
CA VAL A 150 16.06 -0.60 1.95
C VAL A 150 15.05 -0.71 0.83
N LEU A 151 13.78 -0.49 1.17
CA LEU A 151 12.68 -0.23 0.22
C LEU A 151 12.23 1.22 0.41
N GLY A 152 12.39 2.04 -0.61
CA GLY A 152 11.85 3.39 -0.66
C GLY A 152 10.49 3.40 -1.34
N LEU A 153 9.51 4.08 -0.73
CA LEU A 153 8.23 4.39 -1.37
C LEU A 153 8.20 5.86 -1.73
N GLY A 154 7.75 6.17 -2.93
CA GLY A 154 7.66 7.53 -3.43
C GLY A 154 6.65 7.66 -4.56
N ASP A 155 6.72 8.79 -5.24
CA ASP A 155 5.93 9.09 -6.43
C ASP A 155 6.86 9.75 -7.45
N THR A 156 6.96 9.16 -8.63
CA THR A 156 7.81 9.66 -9.72
C THR A 156 7.37 11.01 -10.28
N SER A 157 6.25 11.55 -9.85
CA SER A 157 5.84 12.91 -10.16
C SER A 157 6.61 13.98 -9.37
N TYR A 158 7.30 13.60 -8.29
CA TYR A 158 8.12 14.50 -7.48
C TYR A 158 9.61 14.40 -7.86
N GLU A 159 10.31 15.54 -7.79
CA GLU A 159 11.73 15.62 -8.12
C GLU A 159 12.57 14.71 -7.20
N GLU A 160 12.27 14.75 -5.91
CA GLU A 160 12.96 13.98 -4.88
C GLU A 160 12.35 12.56 -4.69
N PHE A 161 12.05 11.89 -5.82
CA PHE A 161 11.51 10.52 -5.83
C PHE A 161 12.31 9.57 -4.95
N CYS A 162 11.65 8.94 -3.97
CA CYS A 162 12.23 8.00 -3.01
C CYS A 162 13.46 8.54 -2.26
N LYS A 163 13.55 9.85 -2.03
CA LYS A 163 14.69 10.48 -1.35
C LYS A 163 14.97 9.83 0.00
N MET A 164 13.97 9.58 0.81
CA MET A 164 14.16 8.93 2.12
C MET A 164 14.81 7.57 1.97
N GLY A 165 14.36 6.74 1.03
CA GLY A 165 14.99 5.44 0.75
C GLY A 165 16.46 5.58 0.36
N LYS A 166 16.79 6.56 -0.48
CA LYS A 166 18.16 6.87 -0.92
C LYS A 166 19.04 7.33 0.24
N ASP A 167 18.53 8.22 1.06
CA ASP A 167 19.26 8.78 2.21
C ASP A 167 19.53 7.71 3.28
N PHE A 168 18.54 6.88 3.61
CA PHE A 168 18.71 5.76 4.54
C PHE A 168 19.73 4.74 4.03
N ASP A 169 19.66 4.37 2.76
CA ASP A 169 20.56 3.41 2.15
C ASP A 169 22.02 3.90 2.16
N ALA A 170 22.25 5.14 1.71
CA ALA A 170 23.59 5.75 1.70
C ALA A 170 24.14 5.96 3.13
N ARG A 171 23.27 6.36 4.06
CA ARG A 171 23.70 6.60 5.44
C ARG A 171 24.06 5.32 6.18
N LEU A 172 23.29 4.25 6.02
CA LEU A 172 23.59 2.93 6.59
C LEU A 172 24.96 2.42 6.11
N GLU A 173 25.24 2.55 4.81
CA GLU A 173 26.56 2.21 4.25
C GLU A 173 27.69 3.06 4.85
N THR A 174 27.50 4.39 4.96
CA THR A 174 28.47 5.32 5.58
C THR A 174 28.73 4.99 7.06
N LEU A 175 27.74 4.48 7.77
CA LEU A 175 27.88 4.05 9.16
C LEU A 175 28.57 2.69 9.30
N GLY A 176 28.88 2.02 8.18
CA GLY A 176 29.62 0.75 8.12
C GLY A 176 28.73 -0.49 8.08
N ALA A 177 27.42 -0.35 7.90
CA ALA A 177 26.52 -1.49 7.72
C ALA A 177 26.73 -2.17 6.36
N LYS A 178 26.49 -3.47 6.28
CA LYS A 178 26.65 -4.28 5.06
C LYS A 178 25.31 -4.39 4.32
N ARG A 179 25.23 -3.83 3.11
CA ARG A 179 24.08 -4.04 2.22
C ARG A 179 24.06 -5.50 1.76
N ILE A 180 22.93 -6.19 1.99
CA ILE A 180 22.76 -7.60 1.60
C ILE A 180 21.91 -7.77 0.34
N TYR A 181 21.09 -6.79 0.03
CA TYR A 181 20.27 -6.75 -1.16
C TYR A 181 20.12 -5.28 -1.60
N ASP A 182 20.15 -5.03 -2.90
CA ASP A 182 20.07 -3.69 -3.44
C ASP A 182 18.80 -2.98 -3.01
N ARG A 183 18.90 -1.65 -2.83
CA ARG A 183 17.73 -0.80 -2.59
C ARG A 183 16.78 -0.89 -3.78
N VAL A 184 15.49 -0.89 -3.48
CA VAL A 184 14.44 -0.77 -4.48
C VAL A 184 13.64 0.50 -4.21
N ASP A 185 13.53 1.36 -5.22
CA ASP A 185 12.75 2.59 -5.21
C ASP A 185 11.42 2.31 -5.90
N CYS A 186 10.33 2.36 -5.15
CA CYS A 186 8.98 2.03 -5.60
C CYS A 186 8.19 3.29 -5.91
N ASP A 187 7.55 3.33 -7.07
CA ASP A 187 6.55 4.32 -7.42
C ASP A 187 5.20 4.02 -6.73
N VAL A 188 4.19 4.85 -6.97
CA VAL A 188 2.82 4.69 -6.43
C VAL A 188 2.23 3.29 -6.64
N ASP A 189 2.67 2.55 -7.64
CA ASP A 189 2.31 1.15 -7.90
C ASP A 189 3.42 0.19 -7.45
N TYR A 190 3.62 0.12 -6.17
CA TYR A 190 4.77 -0.54 -5.52
C TYR A 190 4.67 -2.07 -5.40
N ASP A 191 3.53 -2.69 -5.72
CA ASP A 191 3.29 -4.10 -5.40
C ASP A 191 4.30 -5.07 -6.02
N ASP A 192 4.66 -4.88 -7.31
CA ASP A 192 5.57 -5.78 -8.01
C ASP A 192 7.03 -5.57 -7.56
N ASP A 193 7.40 -4.31 -7.33
CA ASP A 193 8.75 -3.97 -6.87
C ASP A 193 8.94 -4.38 -5.41
N PHE A 194 7.93 -4.20 -4.56
CA PHE A 194 7.91 -4.76 -3.22
C PHE A 194 8.03 -6.29 -3.24
N ALA A 195 7.27 -6.99 -4.09
CA ALA A 195 7.33 -8.45 -4.17
C ALA A 195 8.71 -8.97 -4.57
N LYS A 196 9.40 -8.29 -5.51
CA LYS A 196 10.78 -8.61 -5.92
C LYS A 196 11.75 -8.39 -4.76
N TRP A 197 11.74 -7.18 -4.17
CA TRP A 197 12.61 -6.83 -3.06
C TRP A 197 12.40 -7.75 -1.86
N HIS A 198 11.16 -7.94 -1.45
CA HIS A 198 10.75 -8.77 -0.33
C HIS A 198 11.24 -10.22 -0.48
N LYS A 199 11.02 -10.84 -1.66
CA LYS A 199 11.49 -12.18 -1.97
C LYS A 199 13.02 -12.25 -1.98
N GLY A 200 13.69 -11.27 -2.61
CA GLY A 200 15.15 -11.24 -2.73
C GLY A 200 15.86 -11.05 -1.40
N ALA A 201 15.47 -10.03 -0.62
CA ALA A 201 16.08 -9.73 0.67
C ALA A 201 15.91 -10.89 1.67
N LEU A 202 14.70 -11.46 1.76
CA LEU A 202 14.46 -12.61 2.64
C LEU A 202 15.20 -13.88 2.19
N ALA A 203 15.40 -14.11 0.88
CA ALA A 203 16.15 -15.25 0.38
C ALA A 203 17.63 -15.17 0.78
N VAL A 204 18.24 -13.98 0.72
CA VAL A 204 19.63 -13.78 1.17
C VAL A 204 19.76 -14.03 2.66
N LEU A 205 18.86 -13.46 3.48
CA LEU A 205 18.85 -13.68 4.92
C LEU A 205 18.67 -15.16 5.29
N GLU A 206 17.79 -15.87 4.59
CA GLU A 206 17.54 -17.32 4.79
C GLU A 206 18.76 -18.16 4.43
N ALA A 207 19.43 -17.85 3.31
CA ALA A 207 20.62 -18.58 2.87
C ALA A 207 21.76 -18.49 3.89
N GLU A 208 21.94 -17.33 4.49
CA GLU A 208 22.96 -17.11 5.53
C GLU A 208 22.56 -17.70 6.90
N ALA A 209 21.25 -17.86 7.15
CA ALA A 209 20.73 -18.41 8.41
C ALA A 209 20.56 -19.95 8.40
N LYS A 210 20.73 -20.64 7.27
CA LYS A 210 20.52 -22.09 7.11
C LYS A 210 21.18 -22.99 8.14
N PRO A 211 22.35 -22.68 8.71
CA PRO A 211 22.90 -23.50 9.81
C PRO A 211 22.05 -23.46 11.08
N ALA A 212 21.23 -22.42 11.28
CA ALA A 212 20.40 -22.20 12.46
C ALA A 212 18.94 -22.69 12.31
N LEU A 213 18.49 -22.93 11.09
CA LEU A 213 17.06 -23.17 10.74
C LEU A 213 16.70 -24.65 10.51
N SER A 214 17.63 -25.59 10.68
CA SER A 214 17.29 -27.02 10.52
C SER A 214 16.48 -27.51 11.72
N THR A 215 15.19 -27.44 11.62
CA THR A 215 14.09 -28.26 12.12
C THR A 215 12.89 -27.43 12.58
N THR A 216 12.01 -27.11 11.66
CA THR A 216 10.55 -27.20 11.85
C THR A 216 9.87 -27.04 10.49
N VAL A 217 9.48 -28.13 9.90
CA VAL A 217 8.55 -28.12 8.75
C VAL A 217 7.18 -27.79 9.32
N ALA A 218 6.79 -26.54 9.23
CA ALA A 218 5.39 -26.16 9.40
C ALA A 218 4.69 -26.51 8.09
N THR A 219 3.81 -27.48 8.14
CA THR A 219 2.87 -27.83 7.06
C THR A 219 2.02 -26.60 6.77
N PRO A 220 1.91 -26.12 5.52
CA PRO A 220 0.96 -25.06 5.20
C PRO A 220 -0.44 -25.66 5.31
N VAL A 221 -1.21 -25.19 6.29
CA VAL A 221 -2.66 -25.35 6.26
C VAL A 221 -3.14 -24.51 5.08
N ALA A 222 -3.63 -25.18 4.04
CA ALA A 222 -4.31 -24.54 2.92
C ALA A 222 -5.59 -23.91 3.45
N ALA A 223 -5.54 -22.62 3.76
CA ALA A 223 -6.74 -21.81 3.91
C ALA A 223 -7.39 -21.74 2.52
N ALA A 224 -8.67 -22.07 2.44
CA ALA A 224 -9.48 -21.84 1.25
C ALA A 224 -9.25 -20.40 0.78
N ALA A 225 -8.88 -20.23 -0.49
CA ALA A 225 -8.63 -18.94 -1.09
C ALA A 225 -9.96 -18.18 -1.16
N THR A 226 -10.25 -17.38 -0.15
CA THR A 226 -11.21 -16.29 -0.26
C THR A 226 -10.60 -15.31 -1.26
N VAL A 227 -11.34 -14.97 -2.32
CA VAL A 227 -10.93 -13.95 -3.30
C VAL A 227 -10.69 -12.65 -2.52
N LYS A 228 -9.43 -12.33 -2.28
CA LYS A 228 -9.10 -11.12 -1.53
C LYS A 228 -8.99 -9.96 -2.51
N TYR A 229 -9.97 -9.06 -2.49
CA TYR A 229 -9.91 -7.83 -3.24
C TYR A 229 -8.79 -6.92 -2.72
N SER A 230 -8.12 -6.25 -3.65
CA SER A 230 -6.96 -5.43 -3.38
C SER A 230 -6.71 -4.47 -4.54
N ARG A 231 -5.67 -3.66 -4.47
CA ARG A 231 -5.23 -2.81 -5.58
C ARG A 231 -5.05 -3.55 -6.91
N LYS A 232 -4.56 -4.81 -6.88
CA LYS A 232 -4.37 -5.62 -8.10
C LYS A 232 -5.65 -6.27 -8.61
N ASN A 233 -6.62 -6.43 -7.74
CA ASN A 233 -7.90 -7.05 -8.01
C ASN A 233 -8.99 -6.28 -7.25
N PRO A 234 -9.36 -5.06 -7.70
CA PRO A 234 -10.39 -4.26 -7.04
C PRO A 234 -11.77 -4.92 -7.17
N TYR A 235 -12.66 -4.59 -6.26
CA TYR A 235 -14.05 -5.03 -6.28
C TYR A 235 -14.90 -4.06 -7.10
N PRO A 236 -15.66 -4.52 -8.10
CA PRO A 236 -16.59 -3.68 -8.85
C PRO A 236 -17.86 -3.42 -8.02
N SER A 237 -17.79 -2.42 -7.14
CA SER A 237 -18.86 -2.03 -6.23
C SER A 237 -19.89 -1.15 -6.91
N GLU A 238 -21.18 -1.47 -6.73
CA GLU A 238 -22.28 -0.69 -7.26
C GLU A 238 -22.52 0.59 -6.45
N LEU A 239 -22.65 1.72 -7.12
CA LEU A 239 -23.09 2.98 -6.53
C LEU A 239 -24.60 2.91 -6.32
N THR A 240 -25.05 2.90 -5.06
CA THR A 240 -26.46 2.75 -4.68
C THR A 240 -27.16 4.08 -4.47
N GLU A 241 -26.44 5.09 -3.97
CA GLU A 241 -26.99 6.42 -3.71
C GLU A 241 -25.96 7.52 -3.94
N ARG A 242 -26.40 8.67 -4.44
CA ARG A 242 -25.61 9.90 -4.58
C ARG A 242 -26.43 11.12 -4.19
N VAL A 243 -25.98 11.83 -3.15
CA VAL A 243 -26.66 13.03 -2.65
C VAL A 243 -25.73 14.24 -2.69
N MET A 244 -26.23 15.36 -3.19
CA MET A 244 -25.54 16.65 -3.08
C MET A 244 -25.67 17.17 -1.65
N LEU A 245 -24.56 17.47 -1.01
CA LEU A 245 -24.53 17.94 0.37
C LEU A 245 -24.53 19.47 0.51
N ASN A 246 -24.07 20.18 -0.51
CA ASN A 246 -24.13 21.65 -0.50
C ASN A 246 -25.51 22.16 -0.91
N GLY A 247 -25.94 23.23 -0.25
CA GLY A 247 -27.17 23.93 -0.58
C GLY A 247 -27.04 24.78 -1.84
N GLU A 248 -28.18 25.22 -2.38
CA GLU A 248 -28.26 26.08 -3.55
C GLU A 248 -27.48 27.38 -3.33
N GLY A 249 -26.68 27.77 -4.31
CA GLY A 249 -25.83 28.99 -4.28
C GLY A 249 -24.45 28.77 -3.66
N SER A 250 -24.09 27.56 -3.23
CA SER A 250 -22.71 27.24 -2.83
C SER A 250 -21.75 27.36 -4.01
N ALA A 251 -20.54 27.85 -3.75
CA ALA A 251 -19.42 27.77 -4.68
C ALA A 251 -18.71 26.40 -4.65
N LYS A 252 -19.11 25.52 -3.73
CA LYS A 252 -18.58 24.17 -3.57
C LYS A 252 -19.55 23.13 -4.09
N GLU A 253 -19.00 21.98 -4.45
CA GLU A 253 -19.74 20.80 -4.86
C GLU A 253 -19.19 19.63 -4.03
N THR A 254 -19.96 19.17 -3.04
CA THR A 254 -19.61 18.04 -2.18
C THR A 254 -20.73 17.02 -2.24
N ILE A 255 -20.39 15.79 -2.58
CA ILE A 255 -21.35 14.69 -2.74
C ILE A 255 -21.13 13.62 -1.67
N HIS A 256 -22.25 13.08 -1.18
CA HIS A 256 -22.31 11.83 -0.46
C HIS A 256 -22.54 10.69 -1.44
N LEU A 257 -21.82 9.59 -1.26
CA LEU A 257 -21.91 8.41 -2.11
C LEU A 257 -22.02 7.17 -1.23
N GLU A 258 -22.91 6.26 -1.62
CA GLU A 258 -23.05 4.95 -0.98
C GLU A 258 -22.71 3.84 -1.97
N PHE A 259 -21.86 2.90 -1.54
CA PHE A 259 -21.41 1.77 -2.36
C PHE A 259 -21.76 0.45 -1.68
N ASN A 260 -22.29 -0.48 -2.47
CA ASN A 260 -22.67 -1.81 -2.01
C ASN A 260 -21.43 -2.73 -1.89
N LEU A 261 -21.22 -3.27 -0.69
CA LEU A 261 -20.18 -4.27 -0.40
C LEU A 261 -20.73 -5.68 -0.15
N GLU A 262 -22.05 -5.89 -0.24
CA GLU A 262 -22.64 -7.21 -0.01
C GLU A 262 -22.04 -8.27 -0.94
N GLY A 263 -21.71 -9.43 -0.39
CA GLY A 263 -21.12 -10.55 -1.14
C GLY A 263 -19.66 -10.37 -1.57
N SER A 264 -19.04 -9.20 -1.33
CA SER A 264 -17.63 -8.95 -1.65
C SER A 264 -16.67 -9.62 -0.68
N GLY A 265 -17.07 -9.81 0.58
CA GLY A 265 -16.17 -10.19 1.67
C GLY A 265 -15.19 -9.09 2.06
N LEU A 266 -15.38 -7.85 1.57
CA LEU A 266 -14.63 -6.69 2.04
C LEU A 266 -15.17 -6.27 3.42
N GLU A 267 -14.24 -6.13 4.35
CA GLU A 267 -14.50 -5.62 5.69
C GLU A 267 -13.68 -4.33 5.90
N TYR A 268 -14.25 -3.39 6.63
CA TYR A 268 -13.56 -2.16 7.03
C TYR A 268 -13.89 -1.79 8.48
N GLN A 269 -13.10 -0.91 9.02
CA GLN A 269 -13.33 -0.27 10.32
C GLN A 269 -13.39 1.24 10.11
N THR A 270 -14.13 1.93 10.96
CA THR A 270 -14.12 3.40 10.97
C THR A 270 -12.69 3.92 11.12
N GLY A 271 -12.34 4.94 10.33
CA GLY A 271 -10.98 5.46 10.18
C GLY A 271 -10.14 4.81 9.09
N ASP A 272 -10.65 3.76 8.43
CA ASP A 272 -10.07 3.24 7.17
C ASP A 272 -10.43 4.15 6.00
N ALA A 273 -9.79 3.91 4.85
CA ALA A 273 -10.10 4.58 3.59
C ALA A 273 -10.59 3.60 2.53
N LEU A 274 -11.51 4.05 1.68
CA LEU A 274 -11.87 3.37 0.45
C LEU A 274 -11.04 3.94 -0.69
N ALA A 275 -10.32 3.08 -1.39
CA ALA A 275 -9.63 3.41 -2.62
C ALA A 275 -10.60 3.23 -3.79
N VAL A 276 -10.69 4.24 -4.65
CA VAL A 276 -11.45 4.20 -5.89
C VAL A 276 -10.49 4.26 -7.06
N VAL A 277 -10.62 3.36 -8.02
CA VAL A 277 -9.86 3.34 -9.27
C VAL A 277 -10.63 4.15 -10.32
N PRO A 278 -10.20 5.38 -10.65
CA PRO A 278 -10.95 6.24 -11.56
C PRO A 278 -10.64 5.92 -13.02
N HIS A 279 -11.50 6.44 -13.89
CA HIS A 279 -11.19 6.59 -15.31
C HIS A 279 -10.95 8.07 -15.65
N ASN A 280 -10.13 8.34 -16.64
CA ASN A 280 -9.93 9.69 -17.15
C ASN A 280 -11.16 10.18 -17.94
N ALA A 281 -11.32 11.49 -18.03
CA ALA A 281 -12.41 12.11 -18.79
C ALA A 281 -12.19 11.94 -20.30
N GLU A 282 -13.24 11.53 -21.01
CA GLU A 282 -13.19 11.21 -22.44
C GLU A 282 -12.80 12.42 -23.30
N ASP A 283 -13.26 13.61 -22.95
CA ASP A 283 -12.90 14.86 -23.63
C ASP A 283 -11.38 15.14 -23.56
N VAL A 284 -10.73 14.86 -22.43
CA VAL A 284 -9.29 15.03 -22.28
C VAL A 284 -8.53 13.95 -23.05
N VAL A 285 -9.01 12.70 -22.99
CA VAL A 285 -8.43 11.57 -23.78
C VAL A 285 -8.48 11.88 -25.27
N ASN A 286 -9.63 12.31 -25.78
CA ASN A 286 -9.81 12.66 -27.19
C ASN A 286 -8.89 13.83 -27.58
N SER A 287 -8.80 14.88 -26.76
CA SER A 287 -7.92 16.01 -27.02
C SER A 287 -6.44 15.60 -27.12
N ILE A 288 -5.96 14.67 -26.30
CA ILE A 288 -4.61 14.15 -26.39
C ILE A 288 -4.38 13.37 -27.69
N ILE A 289 -5.31 12.48 -28.05
CA ILE A 289 -5.25 11.68 -29.27
C ILE A 289 -5.22 12.59 -30.51
N GLU A 290 -6.14 13.58 -30.58
CA GLU A 290 -6.22 14.53 -31.69
C GLU A 290 -4.97 15.40 -31.80
N THR A 291 -4.47 15.95 -30.68
CA THR A 291 -3.26 16.80 -30.67
C THR A 291 -2.01 16.01 -31.07
N SER A 292 -1.90 14.77 -30.62
CA SER A 292 -0.78 13.90 -30.98
C SER A 292 -0.90 13.27 -32.38
N LYS A 293 -2.09 13.37 -33.01
CA LYS A 293 -2.42 12.78 -34.33
C LYS A 293 -2.18 11.27 -34.39
N LEU A 294 -2.37 10.58 -33.30
CA LEU A 294 -2.18 9.14 -33.19
C LEU A 294 -3.48 8.38 -33.45
N ASP A 295 -3.35 7.15 -33.92
CA ASP A 295 -4.48 6.23 -34.04
C ASP A 295 -4.91 5.80 -32.61
N PRO A 296 -6.18 6.02 -32.21
CA PRO A 296 -6.70 5.61 -30.92
C PRO A 296 -6.59 4.09 -30.66
N GLU A 297 -6.60 3.29 -31.73
CA GLU A 297 -6.49 1.83 -31.66
C GLU A 297 -5.04 1.34 -31.81
N ALA A 298 -4.05 2.26 -31.89
CA ALA A 298 -2.65 1.87 -31.95
C ALA A 298 -2.27 1.01 -30.72
N PRO A 299 -1.61 -0.15 -30.92
CA PRO A 299 -1.21 -1.00 -29.81
C PRO A 299 -0.10 -0.34 -28.99
N VAL A 300 -0.25 -0.32 -27.68
CA VAL A 300 0.73 0.16 -26.73
C VAL A 300 0.99 -0.89 -25.64
N SER A 301 2.23 -0.98 -25.18
CA SER A 301 2.64 -1.94 -24.16
C SER A 301 2.69 -1.26 -22.80
N ILE A 302 1.90 -1.76 -21.84
CA ILE A 302 1.92 -1.32 -20.44
C ILE A 302 2.13 -2.54 -19.54
N LYS A 303 3.29 -2.65 -18.89
CA LYS A 303 3.67 -3.79 -18.03
C LYS A 303 3.35 -5.15 -18.68
N ASP A 304 3.93 -5.45 -19.81
CA ASP A 304 3.79 -6.73 -20.52
C ASP A 304 2.35 -7.06 -21.01
N LYS A 305 1.44 -6.08 -20.97
CA LYS A 305 0.11 -6.18 -21.58
C LYS A 305 0.02 -5.22 -22.76
N GLU A 306 -0.51 -5.71 -23.87
CA GLU A 306 -0.84 -4.90 -25.02
C GLU A 306 -2.31 -4.46 -24.94
N VAL A 307 -2.53 -3.16 -25.08
CA VAL A 307 -3.87 -2.53 -25.07
C VAL A 307 -3.91 -1.45 -26.14
N SER A 308 -5.09 -0.93 -26.50
CA SER A 308 -5.17 0.23 -27.39
C SER A 308 -4.71 1.51 -26.67
N LEU A 309 -4.21 2.49 -27.43
CA LEU A 309 -3.84 3.81 -26.90
C LEU A 309 -5.01 4.45 -26.14
N ARG A 310 -6.23 4.37 -26.68
CA ARG A 310 -7.44 4.87 -26.04
C ARG A 310 -7.66 4.22 -24.68
N GLU A 311 -7.58 2.90 -24.59
CA GLU A 311 -7.77 2.17 -23.34
C GLU A 311 -6.67 2.54 -22.32
N ALA A 312 -5.42 2.64 -22.77
CA ALA A 312 -4.31 3.06 -21.92
C ALA A 312 -4.53 4.46 -21.32
N LEU A 313 -4.90 5.44 -22.15
CA LEU A 313 -5.17 6.81 -21.73
C LEU A 313 -6.43 6.91 -20.86
N THR A 314 -7.45 6.08 -21.09
CA THR A 314 -8.71 6.13 -20.33
C THR A 314 -8.56 5.54 -18.94
N ARG A 315 -7.84 4.40 -18.79
CA ARG A 315 -7.89 3.60 -17.54
C ARG A 315 -6.56 3.41 -16.85
N GLN A 316 -5.43 3.58 -17.53
CA GLN A 316 -4.15 3.11 -17.00
C GLN A 316 -3.14 4.22 -16.72
N LEU A 317 -3.25 5.36 -17.39
CA LEU A 317 -2.27 6.43 -17.34
C LEU A 317 -2.83 7.72 -16.74
N ASP A 318 -2.01 8.39 -15.94
CA ASP A 318 -2.33 9.73 -15.45
C ASP A 318 -2.04 10.75 -16.55
N ILE A 319 -3.09 11.28 -17.14
CA ILE A 319 -3.02 12.23 -18.27
C ILE A 319 -3.15 13.69 -17.82
N THR A 320 -3.31 13.92 -16.53
CA THR A 320 -3.49 15.26 -15.96
C THR A 320 -2.26 15.75 -15.22
N ALA A 321 -1.49 14.85 -14.60
CA ALA A 321 -0.30 15.24 -13.85
C ALA A 321 0.90 15.51 -14.76
N ILE A 322 1.49 16.69 -14.63
CA ILE A 322 2.79 17.03 -15.21
C ILE A 322 3.82 17.26 -14.09
N SER A 323 5.06 16.89 -14.37
CA SER A 323 6.16 17.02 -13.43
C SER A 323 7.48 17.18 -14.18
N LEU A 324 8.53 17.57 -13.47
CA LEU A 324 9.87 17.68 -14.06
C LEU A 324 10.32 16.39 -14.77
N PRO A 325 10.15 15.18 -14.19
CA PRO A 325 10.47 13.93 -14.90
C PRO A 325 9.67 13.73 -16.20
N VAL A 326 8.39 14.05 -16.20
CA VAL A 326 7.52 14.00 -17.39
C VAL A 326 8.05 14.94 -18.47
N LEU A 327 8.32 16.20 -18.11
CA LEU A 327 8.85 17.20 -19.06
C LEU A 327 10.23 16.81 -19.58
N LYS A 328 11.12 16.25 -18.75
CA LYS A 328 12.43 15.73 -19.19
C LYS A 328 12.27 14.64 -20.24
N ARG A 329 11.45 13.61 -19.95
CA ARG A 329 11.18 12.51 -20.91
C ARG A 329 10.55 13.03 -22.21
N TYR A 330 9.63 13.97 -22.10
CA TYR A 330 9.01 14.57 -23.29
C TYR A 330 10.02 15.37 -24.11
N ASN A 331 10.91 16.13 -23.45
CA ASN A 331 11.95 16.90 -24.14
C ASN A 331 12.99 16.03 -24.85
N GLU A 332 13.23 14.80 -24.41
CA GLU A 332 14.06 13.83 -25.14
C GLU A 332 13.47 13.50 -26.53
N ILE A 333 12.13 13.57 -26.64
CA ILE A 333 11.39 13.33 -27.89
C ILE A 333 11.38 14.58 -28.76
N VAL A 334 10.91 15.71 -28.22
CA VAL A 334 10.68 16.94 -29.00
C VAL A 334 11.94 17.76 -29.23
N LYS A 335 12.91 17.71 -28.31
CA LYS A 335 14.17 18.47 -28.32
C LYS A 335 13.93 19.97 -28.54
N ASP A 336 12.92 20.50 -27.87
CA ASP A 336 12.56 21.92 -27.98
C ASP A 336 13.52 22.80 -27.18
N ALA A 337 14.00 23.88 -27.77
CA ALA A 337 14.98 24.76 -27.14
C ALA A 337 14.41 25.56 -25.96
N LYS A 338 13.11 25.93 -26.01
CA LYS A 338 12.44 26.66 -24.92
C LYS A 338 12.20 25.73 -23.73
N LEU A 339 11.73 24.50 -24.02
CA LEU A 339 11.54 23.48 -22.99
C LEU A 339 12.88 23.10 -22.36
N THR A 340 13.94 22.90 -23.15
CA THR A 340 15.30 22.67 -22.65
C THR A 340 15.80 23.77 -21.73
N ALA A 341 15.58 25.05 -22.13
CA ALA A 341 15.96 26.19 -21.30
C ALA A 341 15.14 26.30 -20.00
N MET A 342 13.87 25.85 -20.00
CA MET A 342 13.02 25.82 -18.80
C MET A 342 13.43 24.72 -17.82
N LEU A 343 13.98 23.61 -18.31
CA LEU A 343 14.45 22.49 -17.51
C LEU A 343 15.81 22.74 -16.85
N ASP A 344 16.43 23.90 -17.05
CA ASP A 344 17.66 24.31 -16.38
C ASP A 344 17.41 24.43 -14.86
N PRO A 345 18.21 23.76 -14.01
CA PRO A 345 18.07 23.83 -12.55
C PRO A 345 18.09 25.25 -11.99
N ALA A 346 18.75 26.21 -12.68
CA ALA A 346 18.76 27.61 -12.30
C ALA A 346 17.39 28.31 -12.48
N LYS A 347 16.45 27.70 -13.20
CA LYS A 347 15.11 28.26 -13.49
C LYS A 347 13.98 27.54 -12.76
N LYS A 348 14.25 27.02 -11.58
CA LYS A 348 13.27 26.25 -10.78
C LYS A 348 11.95 27.01 -10.58
N ALA A 349 11.99 28.32 -10.33
CA ALA A 349 10.79 29.16 -10.13
C ALA A 349 9.94 29.26 -11.41
N ASP A 350 10.59 29.42 -12.58
CA ASP A 350 9.88 29.49 -13.87
C ASP A 350 9.22 28.15 -14.20
N LEU A 351 9.91 27.04 -13.92
CA LEU A 351 9.38 25.68 -14.08
C LEU A 351 8.17 25.45 -13.19
N GLN A 352 8.24 25.82 -11.91
CA GLN A 352 7.11 25.69 -10.97
C GLN A 352 5.90 26.51 -11.43
N ALA A 353 6.12 27.75 -11.89
CA ALA A 353 5.07 28.57 -12.47
C ALA A 353 4.46 27.95 -13.75
N TYR A 354 5.29 27.28 -14.56
CA TYR A 354 4.80 26.56 -15.74
C TYR A 354 3.95 25.35 -15.36
N LEU A 355 4.39 24.56 -14.40
CA LEU A 355 3.68 23.33 -13.96
C LEU A 355 2.30 23.65 -13.35
N HIS A 356 2.14 24.81 -12.74
CA HIS A 356 0.93 25.18 -12.02
C HIS A 356 -0.30 25.23 -12.94
N GLY A 357 -1.29 24.36 -12.69
CA GLY A 357 -2.57 24.29 -13.39
C GLY A 357 -2.49 23.81 -14.85
N ARG A 358 -1.36 23.28 -15.33
CA ARG A 358 -1.23 22.63 -16.64
C ARG A 358 -1.33 21.12 -16.54
N GLU A 359 -1.70 20.52 -17.63
CA GLU A 359 -1.84 19.07 -17.82
C GLU A 359 -1.04 18.60 -19.05
N ILE A 360 -0.94 17.30 -19.27
CA ILE A 360 -0.23 16.72 -20.42
C ILE A 360 -0.64 17.37 -21.74
N ILE A 361 -1.93 17.59 -21.96
CA ILE A 361 -2.42 18.21 -23.19
C ILE A 361 -1.87 19.62 -23.42
N ASP A 362 -1.62 20.39 -22.37
CA ASP A 362 -1.01 21.72 -22.51
C ASP A 362 0.43 21.62 -22.95
N VAL A 363 1.17 20.64 -22.43
CA VAL A 363 2.56 20.37 -22.84
C VAL A 363 2.63 19.99 -24.32
N LEU A 364 1.71 19.13 -24.78
CA LEU A 364 1.63 18.74 -26.19
C LEU A 364 1.30 19.93 -27.11
N ASN A 365 0.48 20.87 -26.65
CA ASN A 365 0.14 22.08 -27.40
C ASN A 365 1.27 23.13 -27.38
N ASP A 366 1.92 23.34 -26.22
CA ASP A 366 2.99 24.33 -26.05
C ASP A 366 4.28 23.92 -26.77
N PHE A 367 4.55 22.61 -26.84
CA PHE A 367 5.75 22.02 -27.43
C PHE A 367 5.39 20.86 -28.39
N PRO A 368 4.76 21.14 -29.54
CA PRO A 368 4.28 20.09 -30.43
C PRO A 368 5.42 19.22 -30.97
N ALA A 369 5.27 17.92 -30.82
CA ALA A 369 6.21 16.95 -31.43
C ALA A 369 5.99 16.90 -32.94
N LYS A 370 7.09 16.90 -33.72
CA LYS A 370 7.01 16.69 -35.18
C LYS A 370 6.54 15.29 -35.51
N GLU A 371 7.04 14.33 -34.80
CA GLU A 371 6.68 12.91 -34.87
C GLU A 371 6.75 12.34 -33.46
N ILE A 372 5.71 11.60 -33.07
CA ILE A 372 5.66 10.85 -31.83
C ILE A 372 4.94 9.51 -32.08
N THR A 373 5.42 8.43 -31.51
CA THR A 373 4.72 7.14 -31.55
C THR A 373 3.83 6.96 -30.34
N ALA A 374 2.81 6.11 -30.43
CA ALA A 374 1.92 5.82 -29.30
C ALA A 374 2.71 5.29 -28.09
N ASN A 375 3.68 4.39 -28.29
CA ASN A 375 4.53 3.89 -27.21
C ASN A 375 5.43 4.97 -26.59
N ALA A 376 5.93 5.93 -27.38
CA ALA A 376 6.70 7.05 -26.85
C ALA A 376 5.82 7.99 -26.01
N LEU A 377 4.58 8.26 -26.46
CA LEU A 377 3.62 9.08 -25.72
C LEU A 377 3.26 8.43 -24.37
N VAL A 378 2.90 7.15 -24.34
CA VAL A 378 2.57 6.47 -23.07
C VAL A 378 3.77 6.35 -22.15
N GLY A 379 4.99 6.25 -22.70
CA GLY A 379 6.24 6.14 -21.94
C GLY A 379 6.61 7.39 -21.14
N ILE A 380 6.07 8.57 -21.46
CA ILE A 380 6.29 9.78 -20.67
C ILE A 380 5.40 9.86 -19.44
N MET A 381 4.25 9.17 -19.44
CA MET A 381 3.23 9.23 -18.40
C MET A 381 3.50 8.21 -17.29
N ARG A 382 2.97 8.48 -16.11
CA ARG A 382 2.92 7.52 -15.02
C ARG A 382 1.58 6.78 -15.05
N LYS A 383 1.48 5.72 -14.26
CA LYS A 383 0.20 5.05 -14.05
C LYS A 383 -0.80 5.93 -13.33
N LEU A 384 -2.07 5.78 -13.69
CA LEU A 384 -3.19 6.42 -13.00
C LEU A 384 -3.33 5.80 -11.60
N PRO A 385 -3.10 6.57 -10.52
CA PRO A 385 -3.25 6.06 -9.17
C PRO A 385 -4.71 6.02 -8.73
N PRO A 386 -5.13 5.03 -7.93
CA PRO A 386 -6.40 5.11 -7.22
C PRO A 386 -6.40 6.29 -6.26
N ARG A 387 -7.58 6.82 -5.94
CA ARG A 387 -7.76 7.88 -4.94
C ARG A 387 -8.34 7.30 -3.66
N LEU A 388 -7.73 7.67 -2.54
CA LEU A 388 -8.17 7.29 -1.20
C LEU A 388 -9.15 8.33 -0.68
N TYR A 389 -10.29 7.86 -0.19
CA TYR A 389 -11.27 8.67 0.52
C TYR A 389 -11.48 8.08 1.91
N SER A 390 -11.42 8.91 2.95
CA SER A 390 -11.80 8.47 4.29
C SER A 390 -13.24 7.97 4.28
N ILE A 391 -13.47 6.79 4.85
CA ILE A 391 -14.81 6.21 4.94
C ILE A 391 -15.67 7.04 5.88
N ALA A 392 -16.88 7.37 5.41
CA ALA A 392 -17.83 8.23 6.10
C ALA A 392 -18.98 7.47 6.79
N SER A 393 -18.92 6.13 6.83
CA SER A 393 -19.94 5.26 7.46
C SER A 393 -19.35 4.31 8.50
N SER A 394 -20.21 3.88 9.43
CA SER A 394 -19.93 2.77 10.34
C SER A 394 -20.44 1.45 9.75
N PRO A 395 -19.64 0.37 9.70
CA PRO A 395 -20.11 -0.93 9.23
C PRO A 395 -21.16 -1.56 10.15
N LYS A 396 -21.32 -1.03 11.38
CA LYS A 396 -22.38 -1.47 12.31
C LYS A 396 -23.70 -0.73 12.09
N ALA A 397 -23.63 0.54 11.68
CA ALA A 397 -24.82 1.30 11.31
C ALA A 397 -25.31 0.94 9.91
N HIS A 398 -24.38 0.66 8.99
CA HIS A 398 -24.64 0.35 7.57
C HIS A 398 -23.97 -0.98 7.16
N PRO A 399 -24.54 -2.14 7.58
CA PRO A 399 -23.99 -3.45 7.23
C PRO A 399 -24.06 -3.70 5.71
N GLY A 400 -22.93 -4.06 5.09
CA GLY A 400 -22.87 -4.35 3.65
C GLY A 400 -22.69 -3.12 2.76
N GLU A 401 -22.51 -1.94 3.35
CA GLU A 401 -22.34 -0.67 2.63
C GLU A 401 -21.08 0.07 3.07
N VAL A 402 -20.61 0.97 2.24
CA VAL A 402 -19.55 1.93 2.55
C VAL A 402 -19.87 3.29 1.96
N HIS A 403 -19.82 4.35 2.78
CA HIS A 403 -20.17 5.70 2.35
C HIS A 403 -18.93 6.59 2.24
N LEU A 404 -18.95 7.52 1.30
CA LEU A 404 -17.91 8.50 1.06
C LEU A 404 -18.46 9.93 1.08
N THR A 405 -17.61 10.88 1.46
CA THR A 405 -17.83 12.31 1.31
C THR A 405 -16.78 12.86 0.35
N VAL A 406 -17.20 13.28 -0.83
CA VAL A 406 -16.28 13.64 -1.92
C VAL A 406 -16.49 15.10 -2.33
N GLY A 407 -15.47 15.93 -2.14
CA GLY A 407 -15.41 17.27 -2.73
C GLY A 407 -15.06 17.17 -4.22
N VAL A 408 -15.92 17.68 -5.07
CA VAL A 408 -15.71 17.66 -6.53
C VAL A 408 -14.80 18.81 -6.92
N VAL A 409 -13.70 18.48 -7.57
CA VAL A 409 -12.68 19.46 -7.98
C VAL A 409 -12.93 19.93 -9.40
N ARG A 410 -13.24 21.22 -9.54
CA ARG A 410 -13.34 21.93 -10.82
C ARG A 410 -12.74 23.33 -10.67
N TYR A 411 -11.95 23.73 -11.65
CA TYR A 411 -11.39 25.10 -11.66
C TYR A 411 -10.95 25.46 -13.08
N ASP A 412 -10.85 26.75 -13.36
CA ASP A 412 -10.38 27.24 -14.64
C ASP A 412 -8.89 27.57 -14.57
N ALA A 413 -8.13 27.04 -15.52
CA ALA A 413 -6.72 27.38 -15.68
C ALA A 413 -6.30 27.30 -17.15
N HIS A 414 -5.48 28.26 -17.57
CA HIS A 414 -4.94 28.32 -18.93
C HIS A 414 -5.98 28.18 -20.04
N GLY A 415 -7.14 28.85 -19.85
CA GLY A 415 -8.23 28.89 -20.84
C GLY A 415 -9.04 27.59 -20.97
N ARG A 416 -8.87 26.63 -20.06
CA ARG A 416 -9.65 25.39 -20.00
C ARG A 416 -10.17 25.10 -18.60
N GLN A 417 -11.34 24.48 -18.53
CA GLN A 417 -11.84 23.92 -17.30
C GLN A 417 -11.02 22.67 -16.92
N ARG A 418 -10.53 22.65 -15.71
CA ARG A 418 -9.84 21.50 -15.10
C ARG A 418 -10.83 20.68 -14.29
N LYS A 419 -10.62 19.36 -14.29
CA LYS A 419 -11.50 18.41 -13.63
C LYS A 419 -10.65 17.45 -12.79
N GLY A 420 -10.93 17.34 -11.50
CA GLY A 420 -10.30 16.32 -10.67
C GLY A 420 -10.65 14.92 -11.19
N VAL A 421 -9.66 14.11 -11.52
CA VAL A 421 -9.87 12.83 -12.23
C VAL A 421 -10.87 11.93 -11.51
N CYS A 422 -10.66 11.64 -10.22
CA CYS A 422 -11.55 10.74 -9.49
C CYS A 422 -12.84 11.42 -9.01
N SER A 423 -12.75 12.66 -8.50
CA SER A 423 -13.93 13.34 -7.99
C SER A 423 -14.99 13.60 -9.07
N THR A 424 -14.55 13.97 -10.30
CA THR A 424 -15.49 14.11 -11.42
C THR A 424 -15.85 12.78 -12.09
N TYR A 425 -15.04 11.73 -11.92
CA TYR A 425 -15.46 10.37 -12.28
C TYR A 425 -16.66 9.96 -11.44
N LEU A 426 -16.61 10.20 -10.14
CA LEU A 426 -17.66 9.85 -9.20
C LEU A 426 -18.90 10.75 -9.30
N SER A 427 -18.74 12.04 -9.68
CA SER A 427 -19.87 12.97 -9.79
C SER A 427 -20.57 12.91 -11.14
N ASP A 428 -19.81 12.78 -12.25
CA ASP A 428 -20.33 13.02 -13.60
C ASP A 428 -20.43 11.77 -14.46
N ARG A 429 -19.55 10.77 -14.21
CA ARG A 429 -19.31 9.69 -15.17
C ARG A 429 -19.79 8.31 -14.73
N ILE A 430 -20.25 8.20 -13.48
CA ILE A 430 -21.00 7.04 -12.99
C ILE A 430 -22.34 7.53 -12.43
N SER A 431 -23.36 6.72 -12.58
CA SER A 431 -24.71 6.93 -12.07
C SER A 431 -25.05 5.86 -11.05
N GLU A 432 -26.11 6.05 -10.29
CA GLU A 432 -26.68 5.00 -9.45
C GLU A 432 -26.99 3.75 -10.30
N GLY A 433 -26.58 2.58 -9.80
CA GLY A 433 -26.59 1.31 -10.52
C GLY A 433 -25.31 0.99 -11.30
N ASP A 434 -24.44 1.99 -11.58
CA ASP A 434 -23.13 1.74 -12.18
C ASP A 434 -22.11 1.23 -11.15
N LYS A 435 -21.03 0.62 -11.64
CA LYS A 435 -19.98 0.05 -10.80
C LYS A 435 -18.69 0.84 -10.87
N ALA A 436 -18.09 1.06 -9.70
CA ALA A 436 -16.73 1.57 -9.58
C ALA A 436 -15.83 0.49 -8.97
N ASP A 437 -14.59 0.41 -9.45
CA ASP A 437 -13.59 -0.49 -8.92
C ASP A 437 -13.02 0.07 -7.61
N VAL A 438 -13.21 -0.65 -6.50
CA VAL A 438 -12.83 -0.21 -5.16
C VAL A 438 -12.06 -1.27 -4.38
N PHE A 439 -11.28 -0.83 -3.38
CA PHE A 439 -10.70 -1.70 -2.36
C PHE A 439 -10.49 -0.91 -1.05
N VAL A 440 -10.47 -1.63 0.08
CA VAL A 440 -10.26 -1.02 1.40
C VAL A 440 -8.77 -0.90 1.70
N THR A 441 -8.37 0.25 2.23
CA THR A 441 -7.04 0.52 2.76
C THR A 441 -7.15 0.78 4.26
N ALA A 442 -6.61 -0.14 5.06
CA ALA A 442 -6.67 -0.06 6.52
C ALA A 442 -5.76 1.04 7.06
N ASN A 443 -6.24 1.81 8.03
CA ASN A 443 -5.45 2.74 8.83
C ASN A 443 -5.48 2.30 10.29
N LYS A 444 -4.37 1.86 10.85
CA LYS A 444 -4.30 1.32 12.22
C LYS A 444 -4.25 2.39 13.31
N HIS A 445 -3.84 3.61 12.95
CA HIS A 445 -3.58 4.68 13.92
C HIS A 445 -4.75 5.65 14.08
N PHE A 446 -5.60 5.77 13.07
CA PHE A 446 -6.75 6.67 13.10
C PHE A 446 -8.03 5.88 13.39
N LYS A 447 -8.28 5.64 14.68
CA LYS A 447 -9.40 4.82 15.17
C LYS A 447 -10.12 5.51 16.34
N ILE A 448 -11.37 5.11 16.59
CA ILE A 448 -12.07 5.49 17.82
C ILE A 448 -11.30 4.94 19.04
N PRO A 449 -11.39 5.61 20.21
CA PRO A 449 -10.81 5.08 21.44
C PRO A 449 -11.28 3.65 21.74
N ALA A 450 -10.35 2.78 22.18
CA ALA A 450 -10.69 1.42 22.61
C ALA A 450 -11.57 1.42 23.88
N ASP A 451 -11.44 2.45 24.73
CA ASP A 451 -12.29 2.70 25.87
C ASP A 451 -13.54 3.48 25.42
N ASN A 452 -14.70 2.83 25.46
CA ASN A 452 -15.98 3.43 25.07
C ASN A 452 -16.44 4.59 25.98
N ASP A 453 -15.89 4.71 27.18
CA ASP A 453 -16.18 5.81 28.10
C ASP A 453 -15.23 7.00 27.92
N ALA A 454 -14.16 6.85 27.15
CA ALA A 454 -13.25 7.94 26.83
C ALA A 454 -13.96 9.04 26.01
N PRO A 455 -13.81 10.32 26.39
CA PRO A 455 -14.32 11.42 25.59
C PRO A 455 -13.49 11.60 24.31
N MET A 456 -14.13 12.08 23.25
CA MET A 456 -13.50 12.30 21.95
C MET A 456 -13.78 13.73 21.46
N ILE A 457 -12.74 14.42 21.05
CA ILE A 457 -12.82 15.72 20.38
C ILE A 457 -12.41 15.52 18.91
N MET A 458 -13.26 15.96 18.00
CA MET A 458 -13.10 15.81 16.55
C MET A 458 -13.08 17.18 15.91
N VAL A 459 -12.11 17.43 14.99
CA VAL A 459 -12.01 18.67 14.23
C VAL A 459 -11.92 18.32 12.75
N GLY A 460 -13.02 18.54 12.01
CA GLY A 460 -13.15 18.08 10.62
C GLY A 460 -13.72 19.18 9.71
N PRO A 461 -12.90 20.12 9.20
CA PRO A 461 -13.37 21.13 8.26
C PRO A 461 -13.63 20.55 6.86
N GLY A 462 -14.69 21.03 6.20
CA GLY A 462 -15.05 20.59 4.86
C GLY A 462 -15.24 19.06 4.77
N THR A 463 -14.69 18.43 3.73
CA THR A 463 -14.72 16.96 3.58
C THR A 463 -13.95 16.19 4.65
N GLY A 464 -13.13 16.87 5.48
CA GLY A 464 -12.52 16.28 6.67
C GLY A 464 -13.52 15.79 7.72
N ILE A 465 -14.80 16.11 7.55
CA ILE A 465 -15.91 15.60 8.37
C ILE A 465 -16.15 14.09 8.17
N ALA A 466 -15.79 13.53 7.00
CA ALA A 466 -16.11 12.16 6.60
C ALA A 466 -15.78 11.09 7.66
N PRO A 467 -14.53 10.95 8.15
CA PRO A 467 -14.21 9.92 9.13
C PRO A 467 -14.87 10.18 10.49
N PHE A 468 -15.17 11.42 10.82
CA PHE A 468 -15.83 11.76 12.08
C PHE A 468 -17.33 11.44 12.05
N ARG A 469 -17.97 11.49 10.88
CA ARG A 469 -19.31 10.96 10.68
C ARG A 469 -19.32 9.45 11.01
N ALA A 470 -18.41 8.70 10.43
CA ALA A 470 -18.26 7.27 10.72
C ALA A 470 -18.00 6.99 12.22
N PHE A 471 -17.18 7.82 12.88
CA PHE A 471 -16.89 7.66 14.30
C PHE A 471 -18.12 7.91 15.20
N VAL A 472 -18.91 8.93 14.89
CA VAL A 472 -20.14 9.23 15.64
C VAL A 472 -21.18 8.12 15.46
N GLU A 473 -21.39 7.66 14.21
CA GLU A 473 -22.27 6.51 13.91
C GLU A 473 -21.84 5.25 14.64
N GLU A 474 -20.55 4.90 14.59
CA GLU A 474 -20.00 3.72 15.25
C GLU A 474 -20.21 3.80 16.76
N ARG A 475 -19.91 4.95 17.39
CA ARG A 475 -20.08 5.16 18.82
C ARG A 475 -21.55 5.09 19.24
N LYS A 476 -22.47 5.61 18.42
CA LYS A 476 -23.92 5.45 18.63
C LYS A 476 -24.32 3.97 18.55
N ALA A 477 -23.86 3.26 17.51
CA ALA A 477 -24.20 1.86 17.26
C ALA A 477 -23.70 0.92 18.37
N ILE A 478 -22.52 1.18 18.96
CA ILE A 478 -21.98 0.37 20.07
C ILE A 478 -22.44 0.84 21.45
N GLY A 479 -23.22 1.92 21.53
CA GLY A 479 -23.69 2.47 22.80
C GLY A 479 -22.56 3.07 23.66
N ALA A 480 -21.53 3.64 23.04
CA ALA A 480 -20.43 4.29 23.74
C ALA A 480 -20.92 5.49 24.57
N LYS A 481 -20.46 5.59 25.83
CA LYS A 481 -20.93 6.61 26.79
C LYS A 481 -20.05 7.84 26.88
N GLY A 482 -18.82 7.75 26.37
CA GLY A 482 -17.90 8.88 26.34
C GLY A 482 -18.46 10.02 25.51
N LYS A 483 -18.25 11.25 25.96
CA LYS A 483 -18.74 12.45 25.27
C LYS A 483 -18.06 12.64 23.92
N ASN A 484 -18.82 13.10 22.92
CA ASN A 484 -18.32 13.40 21.58
C ASN A 484 -18.50 14.88 21.30
N TRP A 485 -17.39 15.58 21.08
CA TRP A 485 -17.40 17.01 20.73
C TRP A 485 -16.85 17.20 19.33
N LEU A 486 -17.69 17.69 18.43
CA LEU A 486 -17.37 17.90 17.02
C LEU A 486 -17.22 19.39 16.71
N PHE A 487 -16.06 19.75 16.13
CA PHE A 487 -15.83 21.03 15.49
C PHE A 487 -15.88 20.84 13.97
N PHE A 488 -16.91 21.41 13.36
CA PHE A 488 -17.06 21.48 11.92
C PHE A 488 -16.86 22.93 11.44
N GLY A 489 -16.25 23.12 10.29
CA GLY A 489 -16.09 24.42 9.68
C GLY A 489 -16.14 24.33 8.15
N ASP A 490 -16.80 25.29 7.53
CA ASP A 490 -16.79 25.48 6.08
C ASP A 490 -17.00 26.98 5.76
N GLN A 491 -17.11 27.32 4.44
CA GLN A 491 -17.15 28.72 4.01
C GLN A 491 -18.44 29.43 4.40
N HIS A 492 -19.59 28.80 4.20
CA HIS A 492 -20.90 29.41 4.44
C HIS A 492 -21.82 28.48 5.20
N TYR A 493 -22.35 28.95 6.34
CA TYR A 493 -23.23 28.15 7.20
C TYR A 493 -24.49 27.64 6.51
N LEU A 494 -25.12 28.47 5.66
CA LEU A 494 -26.40 28.13 5.03
C LEU A 494 -26.26 27.13 3.89
N THR A 495 -25.14 27.09 3.21
CA THR A 495 -24.95 26.30 1.98
C THR A 495 -23.93 25.18 2.13
N ASP A 496 -23.03 25.27 3.12
CA ASP A 496 -21.87 24.38 3.23
C ASP A 496 -21.83 23.59 4.53
N PHE A 497 -22.92 23.61 5.33
CA PHE A 497 -22.97 22.81 6.54
C PHE A 497 -23.33 21.35 6.20
N LEU A 498 -22.30 20.57 5.86
CA LEU A 498 -22.45 19.17 5.45
C LEU A 498 -23.06 18.33 6.55
N TYR A 499 -24.03 17.48 6.20
CA TYR A 499 -24.77 16.59 7.12
C TYR A 499 -25.47 17.31 8.27
N GLN A 500 -25.88 18.56 8.10
CA GLN A 500 -26.47 19.39 9.16
C GLN A 500 -27.59 18.72 9.93
N THR A 501 -28.51 18.04 9.25
CA THR A 501 -29.66 17.37 9.88
C THR A 501 -29.22 16.20 10.75
N GLU A 502 -28.24 15.40 10.31
CA GLU A 502 -27.69 14.30 11.09
C GLU A 502 -27.04 14.81 12.39
N TRP A 503 -26.27 15.90 12.31
CA TRP A 503 -25.64 16.50 13.49
C TRP A 503 -26.66 17.04 14.48
N GLN A 504 -27.75 17.60 14.00
CA GLN A 504 -28.84 18.07 14.85
C GLN A 504 -29.54 16.91 15.57
N GLU A 505 -29.75 15.80 14.88
CA GLU A 505 -30.29 14.57 15.47
C GLU A 505 -29.35 13.99 16.53
N TYR A 506 -28.05 13.86 16.22
CA TYR A 506 -27.06 13.37 17.19
C TYR A 506 -26.92 14.27 18.43
N LEU A 507 -27.10 15.56 18.25
CA LEU A 507 -27.12 16.51 19.37
C LEU A 507 -28.40 16.34 20.21
N ALA A 508 -29.58 16.18 19.58
CA ALA A 508 -30.84 15.96 20.25
C ALA A 508 -30.85 14.62 21.02
N ASP A 509 -30.26 13.58 20.46
CA ASP A 509 -30.13 12.26 21.07
C ASP A 509 -29.03 12.19 22.16
N GLY A 510 -28.25 13.27 22.36
CA GLY A 510 -27.14 13.31 23.31
C GLY A 510 -25.91 12.50 22.90
N VAL A 511 -25.80 12.07 21.65
CA VAL A 511 -24.60 11.43 21.08
C VAL A 511 -23.49 12.46 20.92
N LEU A 512 -23.82 13.67 20.48
CA LEU A 512 -22.94 14.84 20.49
C LEU A 512 -23.18 15.68 21.75
N THR A 513 -22.13 16.43 22.16
CA THR A 513 -22.14 17.29 23.35
C THR A 513 -21.94 18.73 22.97
#